data_3f1be9d1c5e076dca4487fb738ffb2b2
#
_entry.id   3f1be9d1c5e076dca4487fb738ffb2b2
#
_cell.length_a   1.000
_cell.length_b   1.000
_cell.length_c   1.000
_cell.angle_alpha   90.00
_cell.angle_beta   90.00
_cell.angle_gamma   90.00
#
_symmetry.space_group_name_H-M   'P 1'
#
loop_
_entity.id
_entity.type
_entity.pdbx_description
1 polymer ?
#
loop_
_entity_poly.entity_id
_entity_poly.type
_entity_poly.pdbx_seq_one_letter_code
_entity_poly.pdbx_strand_id
1 'polypeptide(L)'
;QFFRWLGRDPEDVIAVFDEAHNVEDAARDHARRTLTETTLDRALDELRGTDDPRSEAGLNVLRTFREALREAYEDALSFGERAARSAAAGGGGDRPPTREQVDDRWHDLAIDNDDARDDLTLAFLRNYSGPGFREELERTFALARELDREYDEAYRNGETATRQECQTLQAATFVESWTDESAAKGQYPVVSVRRDARSASDGSSGQGLRDSAEAGSQHDAGEIYGRAELYTCIPRSVTRGLFEDLYASVLMSATLRPFDVTEDVLGLADPETLAYGPQFPAERRRTYAVETPALFASRRDDPEVQETVATALSDAARFTSGNTLAFFPSYGEAERYHDRLSVGNAYLDEPGTDATDLRESFTDDDEGVLFTSLWGTLGEGVSFDGDDARTVVVVGVPYPHLDDRMEAVQAAYDAAFGGDDAPGGARGGSTGDEGAGWRYAVEIPTVRKTRQALGRVVRSPEDFGARILLDERYTERGEVEMRDYAVRGAFPAEERAEMVDVAPEKLKFGLLNFYRDRGAYDGDPPTP
;
A
#
# COMPACT_ATOMS: atom_id res chain seq x y z
N GLN A 1 13.60 7.31 19.63
CA GLN A 1 14.71 8.19 19.18
C GLN A 1 14.27 9.64 19.02
N PHE A 2 13.13 9.95 18.39
CA PHE A 2 12.60 11.29 18.14
C PHE A 2 12.41 12.10 19.43
N PHE A 3 11.77 11.56 20.45
CA PHE A 3 11.55 12.23 21.74
C PHE A 3 12.87 12.52 22.48
N ARG A 4 13.83 11.58 22.42
CA ARG A 4 15.19 11.82 22.98
C ARG A 4 15.91 12.95 22.25
N TRP A 5 15.76 13.04 20.92
CA TRP A 5 16.30 14.14 20.13
C TRP A 5 15.68 15.48 20.49
N LEU A 6 14.35 15.49 20.76
CA LEU A 6 13.64 16.67 21.25
C LEU A 6 13.98 17.04 22.71
N GLY A 7 14.60 16.14 23.47
CA GLY A 7 14.85 16.33 24.90
C GLY A 7 13.56 16.41 25.71
N ARG A 8 12.53 15.68 25.31
CA ARG A 8 11.21 15.60 25.92
C ARG A 8 10.82 14.16 26.17
N ASP A 9 10.08 13.92 27.24
CA ASP A 9 9.41 12.65 27.46
C ASP A 9 8.07 12.63 26.70
N PRO A 10 7.60 11.47 26.18
CA PRO A 10 6.34 11.38 25.44
C PRO A 10 5.16 11.96 26.20
N GLU A 11 5.07 11.72 27.50
CA GLU A 11 4.02 12.21 28.40
C GLU A 11 3.96 13.75 28.55
N ASP A 12 4.94 14.47 28.03
CA ASP A 12 4.97 15.94 27.97
C ASP A 12 4.60 16.48 26.57
N VAL A 13 4.21 15.61 25.64
CA VAL A 13 4.01 15.96 24.23
C VAL A 13 2.56 15.80 23.81
N ILE A 14 2.01 16.84 23.19
CA ILE A 14 0.78 16.77 22.39
C ILE A 14 1.18 16.55 20.93
N ALA A 15 0.74 15.44 20.35
CA ALA A 15 1.00 15.14 18.95
C ALA A 15 -0.25 15.40 18.09
N VAL A 16 -0.07 16.11 16.97
CA VAL A 16 -1.12 16.32 15.97
C VAL A 16 -0.71 15.58 14.71
N PHE A 17 -1.54 14.64 14.29
CA PHE A 17 -1.36 13.82 13.09
C PHE A 17 -2.31 14.35 12.01
N ASP A 18 -1.77 15.05 11.04
CA ASP A 18 -2.51 15.45 9.85
C ASP A 18 -2.49 14.29 8.83
N GLU A 19 -3.53 14.19 8.02
CA GLU A 19 -3.78 13.06 7.13
C GLU A 19 -3.62 11.70 7.85
N ALA A 20 -4.19 11.60 9.05
CA ALA A 20 -4.01 10.49 9.97
C ALA A 20 -4.56 9.15 9.44
N HIS A 21 -5.26 9.13 8.30
CA HIS A 21 -5.60 7.91 7.58
C HIS A 21 -4.36 7.13 7.10
N ASN A 22 -3.20 7.79 6.98
CA ASN A 22 -1.92 7.16 6.59
C ASN A 22 -1.16 6.56 7.79
N VAL A 23 -1.61 6.78 9.02
CA VAL A 23 -0.92 6.25 10.22
C VAL A 23 -0.88 4.73 10.22
N GLU A 24 -1.91 4.09 9.70
CA GLU A 24 -1.99 2.63 9.59
C GLU A 24 -0.85 2.06 8.74
N ASP A 25 -0.66 2.57 7.54
CA ASP A 25 0.40 2.11 6.63
C ASP A 25 1.79 2.50 7.14
N ALA A 26 1.95 3.71 7.66
CA ALA A 26 3.20 4.14 8.28
C ALA A 26 3.60 3.26 9.48
N ALA A 27 2.63 2.81 10.27
CA ALA A 27 2.88 1.92 11.39
C ALA A 27 3.25 0.50 10.93
N ARG A 28 2.61 -0.03 9.89
CA ARG A 28 3.00 -1.31 9.28
C ARG A 28 4.43 -1.25 8.73
N ASP A 29 4.78 -0.20 8.00
CA ASP A 29 6.12 0.01 7.47
C ASP A 29 7.17 0.12 8.58
N HIS A 30 6.85 0.84 9.66
CA HIS A 30 7.74 0.95 10.82
C HIS A 30 7.90 -0.39 11.56
N ALA A 31 6.83 -1.18 11.66
CA ALA A 31 6.84 -2.49 12.32
C ALA A 31 7.49 -3.59 11.48
N ARG A 32 7.69 -3.36 10.19
CA ARG A 32 8.31 -4.29 9.27
C ARG A 32 9.72 -4.64 9.73
N ARG A 33 9.98 -5.93 9.89
CA ARG A 33 11.30 -6.45 10.21
C ARG A 33 11.81 -7.27 9.03
N THR A 34 13.01 -6.93 8.56
CA THR A 34 13.61 -7.59 7.40
C THR A 34 15.03 -8.03 7.68
N LEU A 35 15.42 -9.14 7.08
CA LEU A 35 16.79 -9.64 7.09
C LEU A 35 17.17 -10.14 5.69
N THR A 36 18.16 -9.49 5.07
CA THR A 36 18.67 -9.88 3.75
C THR A 36 19.85 -10.84 3.86
N GLU A 37 20.10 -11.62 2.81
CA GLU A 37 21.33 -12.43 2.72
C GLU A 37 22.60 -11.57 2.88
N THR A 38 22.60 -10.36 2.34
CA THR A 38 23.73 -9.41 2.51
C THR A 38 23.99 -9.06 3.96
N THR A 39 22.94 -8.82 4.75
CA THR A 39 23.08 -8.56 6.20
C THR A 39 23.59 -9.80 6.93
N LEU A 40 23.09 -10.99 6.56
CA LEU A 40 23.57 -12.26 7.11
C LEU A 40 25.04 -12.50 6.78
N ASP A 41 25.49 -12.22 5.56
CA ASP A 41 26.89 -12.36 5.16
C ASP A 41 27.79 -11.42 5.94
N ARG A 42 27.40 -10.16 6.11
CA ARG A 42 28.14 -9.19 6.94
C ARG A 42 28.20 -9.63 8.41
N ALA A 43 27.12 -10.14 8.97
CA ALA A 43 27.09 -10.67 10.33
C ALA A 43 28.00 -11.89 10.49
N LEU A 44 28.05 -12.78 9.51
CA LEU A 44 28.96 -13.92 9.49
C LEU A 44 30.43 -13.48 9.39
N ASP A 45 30.73 -12.45 8.60
CA ASP A 45 32.10 -11.91 8.48
C ASP A 45 32.53 -11.18 9.77
N GLU A 46 31.62 -10.44 10.42
CA GLU A 46 31.84 -9.80 11.72
C GLU A 46 32.19 -10.86 12.79
N LEU A 47 31.43 -11.96 12.86
CA LEU A 47 31.72 -13.06 13.78
C LEU A 47 33.02 -13.78 13.47
N ARG A 48 33.39 -13.96 12.20
CA ARG A 48 34.68 -14.56 11.80
C ARG A 48 35.89 -13.69 12.17
N GLY A 49 35.66 -12.36 12.16
CA GLY A 49 36.70 -11.39 12.57
C GLY A 49 36.89 -11.25 14.07
N THR A 50 36.00 -11.88 14.87
CA THR A 50 36.00 -11.75 16.33
C THR A 50 36.70 -12.94 16.98
N ASP A 51 37.74 -12.66 17.81
CA ASP A 51 38.49 -13.69 18.57
C ASP A 51 37.78 -13.98 19.92
N ASP A 52 36.57 -14.53 19.85
CA ASP A 52 35.75 -14.91 21.02
C ASP A 52 35.13 -16.29 20.80
N PRO A 53 35.24 -17.22 21.73
CA PRO A 53 34.62 -18.57 21.58
C PRO A 53 33.11 -18.58 21.35
N ARG A 54 32.40 -17.52 21.75
CA ARG A 54 30.95 -17.37 21.52
C ARG A 54 30.59 -17.14 20.04
N SER A 55 31.59 -16.70 19.22
CA SER A 55 31.39 -16.48 17.79
C SER A 55 30.98 -17.76 17.04
N GLU A 56 31.45 -18.93 17.50
CA GLU A 56 31.08 -20.23 16.90
C GLU A 56 29.59 -20.52 16.99
N ALA A 57 28.96 -20.18 18.12
CA ALA A 57 27.52 -20.33 18.29
C ALA A 57 26.75 -19.45 17.29
N GLY A 58 27.13 -18.17 17.15
CA GLY A 58 26.56 -17.25 16.18
C GLY A 58 26.76 -17.71 14.73
N LEU A 59 27.99 -18.16 14.40
CA LEU A 59 28.28 -18.71 13.07
C LEU A 59 27.39 -19.91 12.74
N ASN A 60 27.14 -20.80 13.71
CA ASN A 60 26.27 -21.94 13.49
C ASN A 60 24.81 -21.52 13.22
N VAL A 61 24.22 -20.71 14.09
CA VAL A 61 22.82 -20.26 13.97
C VAL A 61 22.60 -19.44 12.70
N LEU A 62 23.41 -18.39 12.48
CA LEU A 62 23.21 -17.46 11.35
C LEU A 62 23.51 -18.11 10.00
N ARG A 63 24.51 -19.01 9.93
CA ARG A 63 24.78 -19.78 8.72
C ARG A 63 23.61 -20.71 8.39
N THR A 64 23.12 -21.42 9.39
CA THR A 64 21.95 -22.33 9.20
C THR A 64 20.72 -21.57 8.77
N PHE A 65 20.45 -20.37 9.33
CA PHE A 65 19.32 -19.55 8.91
C PHE A 65 19.50 -19.03 7.47
N ARG A 66 20.70 -18.61 7.09
CA ARG A 66 21.01 -18.20 5.71
C ARG A 66 20.81 -19.33 4.71
N GLU A 67 21.28 -20.55 5.05
CA GLU A 67 21.12 -21.74 4.22
C GLU A 67 19.63 -22.10 4.09
N ALA A 68 18.87 -22.00 5.17
CA ALA A 68 17.43 -22.22 5.16
C ALA A 68 16.68 -21.18 4.31
N LEU A 69 17.05 -19.91 4.40
CA LEU A 69 16.48 -18.84 3.56
C LEU A 69 16.72 -19.14 2.08
N ARG A 70 17.96 -19.54 1.74
CA ARG A 70 18.32 -19.90 0.37
C ARG A 70 17.55 -21.11 -0.12
N GLU A 71 17.41 -22.15 0.70
CA GLU A 71 16.62 -23.33 0.39
C GLU A 71 15.14 -22.98 0.15
N ALA A 72 14.54 -22.18 1.01
CA ALA A 72 13.13 -21.81 0.90
C ALA A 72 12.83 -21.09 -0.43
N TYR A 73 13.64 -20.08 -0.80
CA TYR A 73 13.38 -19.39 -2.07
C TYR A 73 13.77 -20.21 -3.31
N GLU A 74 14.79 -21.05 -3.25
CA GLU A 74 15.17 -21.94 -4.34
C GLU A 74 14.07 -22.99 -4.63
N ASP A 75 13.47 -23.52 -3.59
CA ASP A 75 12.35 -24.46 -3.70
C ASP A 75 11.12 -23.79 -4.31
N ALA A 76 10.80 -22.56 -3.87
CA ALA A 76 9.69 -21.78 -4.41
C ALA A 76 9.90 -21.43 -5.91
N LEU A 77 11.10 -20.97 -6.30
CA LEU A 77 11.43 -20.69 -7.69
C LEU A 77 11.37 -21.95 -8.57
N SER A 78 11.88 -23.08 -8.05
CA SER A 78 11.81 -24.38 -8.74
C SER A 78 10.36 -24.87 -8.89
N PHE A 79 9.48 -24.58 -7.93
CA PHE A 79 8.05 -24.84 -8.05
C PHE A 79 7.43 -23.96 -9.14
N GLY A 80 7.74 -22.66 -9.17
CA GLY A 80 7.31 -21.72 -10.22
C GLY A 80 7.69 -22.21 -11.62
N GLU A 81 8.92 -22.68 -11.82
CA GLU A 81 9.37 -23.24 -13.09
C GLU A 81 8.63 -24.52 -13.50
N ARG A 82 8.32 -25.39 -12.55
CA ARG A 82 7.51 -26.61 -12.79
C ARG A 82 6.07 -26.25 -13.16
N ALA A 83 5.49 -25.30 -12.44
CA ALA A 83 4.14 -24.82 -12.70
C ALA A 83 4.03 -24.14 -14.07
N ALA A 84 5.01 -23.32 -14.46
CA ALA A 84 5.07 -22.68 -15.77
C ALA A 84 5.14 -23.70 -16.92
N ARG A 85 5.92 -24.77 -16.76
CA ARG A 85 6.02 -25.87 -17.75
C ARG A 85 4.74 -26.70 -17.88
N SER A 86 3.98 -26.88 -16.79
CA SER A 86 2.71 -27.62 -16.83
C SER A 86 1.54 -26.78 -17.31
N ALA A 87 1.64 -25.44 -17.28
CA ALA A 87 0.61 -24.49 -17.61
C ALA A 87 0.43 -24.22 -19.11
N ALA A 88 1.02 -25.00 -19.99
CA ALA A 88 0.61 -25.05 -21.41
C ALA A 88 -0.90 -25.39 -21.59
N ALA A 89 -1.64 -25.61 -20.51
CA ALA A 89 -3.07 -25.84 -20.42
C ALA A 89 -3.70 -24.98 -19.30
N GLY A 90 -4.00 -23.72 -19.58
CA GLY A 90 -5.02 -22.87 -18.97
C GLY A 90 -5.16 -22.87 -17.43
N GLY A 91 -4.74 -21.82 -16.74
CA GLY A 91 -5.04 -21.55 -15.36
C GLY A 91 -4.34 -20.26 -14.91
N GLY A 92 -5.08 -19.16 -14.79
CA GLY A 92 -4.62 -17.93 -14.17
C GLY A 92 -4.83 -18.06 -12.66
N GLY A 93 -3.76 -18.22 -11.91
CA GLY A 93 -3.69 -18.12 -10.46
C GLY A 93 -2.36 -17.47 -10.12
N ASP A 94 -2.26 -16.85 -8.98
CA ASP A 94 -1.03 -16.27 -8.44
C ASP A 94 0.03 -17.40 -8.32
N ARG A 95 1.04 -17.33 -9.19
CA ARG A 95 2.10 -18.33 -9.27
C ARG A 95 3.40 -17.71 -8.85
N PRO A 96 4.24 -18.44 -8.10
CA PRO A 96 5.59 -17.97 -7.82
C PRO A 96 6.32 -17.63 -9.13
N PRO A 97 7.13 -16.58 -9.17
CA PRO A 97 7.89 -16.20 -10.34
C PRO A 97 8.89 -17.31 -10.73
N THR A 98 9.20 -17.41 -12.00
CA THR A 98 10.35 -18.19 -12.48
C THR A 98 11.63 -17.39 -12.29
N ARG A 99 12.80 -18.06 -12.28
CA ARG A 99 14.10 -17.35 -12.22
C ARG A 99 14.28 -16.29 -13.30
N GLU A 100 13.71 -16.48 -14.49
CA GLU A 100 13.81 -15.53 -15.58
C GLU A 100 12.95 -14.28 -15.36
N GLN A 101 11.88 -14.40 -14.58
CA GLN A 101 10.96 -13.31 -14.25
C GLN A 101 11.45 -12.44 -13.08
N VAL A 102 12.43 -12.93 -12.31
CA VAL A 102 13.02 -12.14 -11.20
C VAL A 102 13.88 -11.03 -11.78
N ASP A 103 13.48 -9.79 -11.58
CA ASP A 103 14.22 -8.58 -11.96
C ASP A 103 14.88 -7.90 -10.74
N ASP A 104 15.17 -6.61 -10.80
CA ASP A 104 15.79 -5.82 -9.74
C ASP A 104 14.80 -5.36 -8.66
N ARG A 105 13.51 -5.73 -8.76
CA ARG A 105 12.50 -5.50 -7.73
C ARG A 105 12.37 -6.72 -6.83
N TRP A 106 11.84 -6.49 -5.63
CA TRP A 106 11.50 -7.57 -4.72
C TRP A 106 10.24 -8.28 -5.19
N HIS A 107 10.35 -9.59 -5.38
CA HIS A 107 9.24 -10.49 -5.71
C HIS A 107 8.96 -11.37 -4.49
N ASP A 108 7.76 -11.28 -3.94
CA ASP A 108 7.34 -12.11 -2.82
C ASP A 108 7.08 -13.53 -3.27
N LEU A 109 7.46 -14.46 -2.41
CA LEU A 109 7.24 -15.89 -2.59
C LEU A 109 6.32 -16.39 -1.48
N ALA A 110 5.28 -17.12 -1.84
CA ALA A 110 4.46 -17.81 -0.87
C ALA A 110 5.30 -18.90 -0.17
N ILE A 111 5.43 -18.81 1.15
CA ILE A 111 6.16 -19.76 2.01
C ILE A 111 5.29 -20.30 3.14
N ASP A 112 3.99 -20.17 3.00
CA ASP A 112 3.04 -20.70 3.96
C ASP A 112 2.84 -22.21 3.74
N ASN A 113 2.56 -22.94 4.81
CA ASN A 113 2.20 -24.34 4.72
C ASN A 113 1.02 -24.71 5.64
N ASP A 114 0.36 -25.82 5.35
CA ASP A 114 -0.84 -26.29 6.07
C ASP A 114 -0.61 -26.65 7.55
N ASP A 115 0.65 -26.75 7.98
CA ASP A 115 1.03 -27.14 9.36
C ASP A 115 1.21 -25.94 10.31
N ALA A 116 0.81 -24.74 9.91
CA ALA A 116 0.94 -23.47 10.65
C ALA A 116 2.41 -23.09 10.96
N ARG A 117 3.36 -23.57 10.15
CA ARG A 117 4.77 -23.16 10.16
C ARG A 117 5.22 -22.90 8.75
N ASP A 118 5.89 -21.78 8.58
CA ASP A 118 6.44 -21.39 7.29
C ASP A 118 7.62 -22.30 6.86
N ASP A 119 7.83 -22.39 5.54
CA ASP A 119 8.86 -23.23 4.94
C ASP A 119 10.28 -22.85 5.39
N LEU A 120 10.54 -21.58 5.65
CA LEU A 120 11.84 -21.11 6.14
C LEU A 120 12.11 -21.64 7.56
N THR A 121 11.11 -21.56 8.45
CA THR A 121 11.22 -22.15 9.79
C THR A 121 11.45 -23.66 9.73
N LEU A 122 10.74 -24.37 8.86
CA LEU A 122 10.92 -25.81 8.69
C LEU A 122 12.31 -26.17 8.14
N ALA A 123 12.80 -25.43 7.15
CA ALA A 123 14.14 -25.61 6.61
C ALA A 123 15.21 -25.32 7.66
N PHE A 124 15.05 -24.22 8.43
CA PHE A 124 15.97 -23.87 9.53
C PHE A 124 16.04 -24.97 10.60
N LEU A 125 14.89 -25.45 11.08
CA LEU A 125 14.84 -26.49 12.11
C LEU A 125 15.40 -27.83 11.61
N ARG A 126 15.19 -28.16 10.33
CA ARG A 126 15.71 -29.38 9.71
C ARG A 126 17.23 -29.33 9.55
N ASN A 127 17.78 -28.20 9.15
CA ASN A 127 19.20 -28.05 8.84
C ASN A 127 20.04 -27.74 10.09
N TYR A 128 19.39 -27.30 11.19
CA TYR A 128 20.11 -26.97 12.40
C TYR A 128 20.73 -28.21 13.04
N SER A 129 22.03 -28.15 13.27
CA SER A 129 22.82 -29.20 13.94
C SER A 129 23.63 -28.59 15.07
N GLY A 130 23.10 -28.60 16.29
CA GLY A 130 23.75 -28.01 17.45
C GLY A 130 23.10 -28.48 18.75
N PRO A 131 23.63 -28.05 19.90
CA PRO A 131 23.11 -28.46 21.22
C PRO A 131 21.71 -27.88 21.51
N GLY A 132 21.35 -26.75 20.87
CA GLY A 132 20.07 -26.07 20.98
C GLY A 132 20.17 -24.67 20.43
N PHE A 133 19.37 -24.36 19.39
CA PHE A 133 19.50 -23.06 18.71
C PHE A 133 19.19 -21.88 19.63
N ARG A 134 18.28 -22.01 20.58
CA ARG A 134 17.97 -20.95 21.56
C ARG A 134 19.16 -20.65 22.47
N GLU A 135 19.85 -21.67 22.97
CA GLU A 135 21.03 -21.49 23.81
C GLU A 135 22.19 -20.87 23.00
N GLU A 136 22.37 -21.30 21.75
CA GLU A 136 23.38 -20.70 20.88
C GLU A 136 23.01 -19.26 20.51
N LEU A 137 21.74 -18.95 20.30
CA LEU A 137 21.24 -17.61 20.03
C LEU A 137 21.46 -16.66 21.23
N GLU A 138 21.20 -17.13 22.46
CA GLU A 138 21.50 -16.35 23.68
C GLU A 138 23.01 -16.02 23.80
N ARG A 139 23.87 -16.98 23.49
CA ARG A 139 25.33 -16.75 23.45
C ARG A 139 25.70 -15.73 22.38
N THR A 140 25.07 -15.82 21.22
CA THR A 140 25.24 -14.86 20.11
C THR A 140 24.82 -13.45 20.54
N PHE A 141 23.68 -13.29 21.21
CA PHE A 141 23.25 -12.02 21.77
C PHE A 141 24.21 -11.44 22.78
N ALA A 142 24.76 -12.27 23.68
CA ALA A 142 25.73 -11.79 24.67
C ALA A 142 26.96 -11.20 24.00
N LEU A 143 27.48 -11.85 22.94
CA LEU A 143 28.60 -11.35 22.15
C LEU A 143 28.22 -10.10 21.34
N ALA A 144 27.09 -10.15 20.62
CA ALA A 144 26.65 -9.08 19.74
C ALA A 144 26.38 -7.76 20.49
N ARG A 145 25.83 -7.81 21.70
CA ARG A 145 25.66 -6.64 22.57
C ARG A 145 26.98 -6.05 23.06
N GLU A 146 27.99 -6.88 23.21
CA GLU A 146 29.35 -6.43 23.55
C GLU A 146 29.99 -5.72 22.37
N LEU A 147 29.92 -6.29 21.17
CA LEU A 147 30.38 -5.66 19.93
C LEU A 147 29.66 -4.33 19.65
N ASP A 148 28.34 -4.27 19.79
CA ASP A 148 27.58 -3.03 19.57
C ASP A 148 27.99 -1.92 20.56
N ARG A 149 28.30 -2.29 21.79
CA ARG A 149 28.83 -1.36 22.80
C ARG A 149 30.23 -0.87 22.43
N GLU A 150 31.13 -1.75 21.98
CA GLU A 150 32.46 -1.38 21.50
C GLU A 150 32.38 -0.41 20.31
N TYR A 151 31.46 -0.63 19.36
CA TYR A 151 31.22 0.28 18.23
C TYR A 151 30.70 1.64 18.69
N ASP A 152 29.79 1.67 19.67
CA ASP A 152 29.30 2.91 20.26
C ASP A 152 30.38 3.69 21.00
N GLU A 153 31.27 3.00 21.74
CA GLU A 153 32.40 3.60 22.44
C GLU A 153 33.45 4.14 21.44
N ALA A 154 33.79 3.41 20.40
CA ALA A 154 34.69 3.85 19.34
C ALA A 154 34.17 5.12 18.63
N TYR A 155 32.88 5.18 18.36
CA TYR A 155 32.25 6.38 17.79
C TYR A 155 32.31 7.57 18.76
N ARG A 156 31.94 7.36 20.04
CA ARG A 156 32.01 8.42 21.08
C ARG A 156 33.39 8.94 21.33
N ASN A 157 34.40 8.07 21.21
CA ASN A 157 35.79 8.44 21.37
C ASN A 157 36.39 9.12 20.13
N GLY A 158 35.61 9.20 19.01
CA GLY A 158 36.08 9.79 17.77
C GLY A 158 37.06 8.91 16.98
N GLU A 159 37.12 7.61 17.28
CA GLU A 159 37.94 6.64 16.56
C GLU A 159 37.35 6.32 15.18
N THR A 160 36.02 6.46 15.03
CA THR A 160 35.29 6.31 13.77
C THR A 160 34.47 7.57 13.46
N ALA A 161 34.34 7.93 12.17
CA ALA A 161 33.58 9.09 11.71
C ALA A 161 32.04 8.87 11.78
N THR A 162 31.60 7.61 11.70
CA THR A 162 30.21 7.19 11.78
C THR A 162 30.10 6.03 12.77
N ARG A 163 28.94 5.95 13.46
CA ARG A 163 28.65 4.79 14.30
C ARG A 163 28.45 3.57 13.40
N GLN A 164 29.22 2.53 13.63
CA GLN A 164 29.04 1.24 12.99
C GLN A 164 27.85 0.51 13.62
N GLU A 165 27.00 -0.11 12.79
CA GLU A 165 25.90 -0.96 13.26
C GLU A 165 26.41 -2.40 13.41
N CYS A 166 26.10 -3.04 14.54
CA CYS A 166 26.42 -4.44 14.75
C CYS A 166 25.48 -5.32 13.93
N GLN A 167 25.99 -5.89 12.84
CA GLN A 167 25.23 -6.74 11.93
C GLN A 167 24.83 -8.07 12.61
N THR A 168 25.69 -8.59 13.48
CA THR A 168 25.39 -9.78 14.28
C THR A 168 24.19 -9.55 15.21
N LEU A 169 24.11 -8.38 15.86
CA LEU A 169 22.97 -8.06 16.72
C LEU A 169 21.67 -7.95 15.92
N GLN A 170 21.73 -7.29 14.77
CA GLN A 170 20.57 -7.15 13.88
C GLN A 170 20.09 -8.53 13.39
N ALA A 171 20.98 -9.37 12.89
CA ALA A 171 20.65 -10.70 12.40
C ALA A 171 20.12 -11.61 13.51
N ALA A 172 20.75 -11.63 14.69
CA ALA A 172 20.30 -12.44 15.81
C ALA A 172 18.92 -12.02 16.32
N THR A 173 18.66 -10.71 16.42
CA THR A 173 17.35 -10.16 16.80
C THR A 173 16.26 -10.58 15.81
N PHE A 174 16.57 -10.54 14.53
CA PHE A 174 15.62 -10.97 13.51
C PHE A 174 15.33 -12.47 13.60
N VAL A 175 16.35 -13.33 13.74
CA VAL A 175 16.18 -14.78 13.85
C VAL A 175 15.36 -15.15 15.09
N GLU A 176 15.58 -14.48 16.23
CA GLU A 176 14.75 -14.65 17.43
C GLU A 176 13.29 -14.28 17.13
N SER A 177 13.07 -13.09 16.58
CA SER A 177 11.72 -12.65 16.22
C SER A 177 11.04 -13.59 15.23
N TRP A 178 11.77 -14.08 14.22
CA TRP A 178 11.23 -15.02 13.24
C TRP A 178 10.79 -16.32 13.91
N THR A 179 11.67 -16.93 14.70
CA THR A 179 11.39 -18.23 15.35
C THR A 179 10.30 -18.16 16.42
N ASP A 180 10.07 -17.01 17.01
CA ASP A 180 9.07 -16.80 18.06
C ASP A 180 7.73 -16.28 17.53
N GLU A 181 7.74 -15.50 16.46
CA GLU A 181 6.58 -14.73 16.01
C GLU A 181 6.06 -15.09 14.63
N SER A 182 6.80 -15.86 13.78
CA SER A 182 6.35 -16.14 12.40
C SER A 182 4.98 -16.85 12.34
N ALA A 183 4.66 -17.65 13.35
CA ALA A 183 3.34 -18.29 13.50
C ALA A 183 2.38 -17.52 14.42
N ALA A 184 2.74 -16.30 14.86
CA ALA A 184 1.89 -15.52 15.74
C ALA A 184 0.74 -14.85 14.97
N LYS A 185 -0.44 -14.80 15.59
CA LYS A 185 -1.59 -14.11 15.01
C LYS A 185 -1.25 -12.63 14.72
N GLY A 186 -1.53 -12.20 13.50
CA GLY A 186 -1.27 -10.82 13.06
C GLY A 186 0.16 -10.59 12.55
N GLN A 187 0.99 -11.62 12.47
CA GLN A 187 2.26 -11.61 11.74
C GLN A 187 2.13 -12.48 10.49
N TYR A 188 2.74 -12.05 9.40
CA TYR A 188 2.81 -12.81 8.15
C TYR A 188 4.27 -12.94 7.71
N PRO A 189 4.82 -14.17 7.72
CA PRO A 189 6.18 -14.43 7.27
C PRO A 189 6.24 -14.38 5.75
N VAL A 190 7.20 -13.63 5.21
CA VAL A 190 7.40 -13.50 3.76
C VAL A 190 8.85 -13.76 3.42
N VAL A 191 9.09 -14.50 2.36
CA VAL A 191 10.40 -14.56 1.69
C VAL A 191 10.27 -13.86 0.35
N SER A 192 11.20 -12.96 0.06
CA SER A 192 11.23 -12.23 -1.20
C SER A 192 12.58 -12.44 -1.87
N VAL A 193 12.60 -12.36 -3.19
CA VAL A 193 13.82 -12.46 -3.99
C VAL A 193 13.93 -11.28 -4.94
N ARG A 194 15.15 -10.88 -5.26
CA ARG A 194 15.45 -9.97 -6.37
C ARG A 194 16.77 -10.33 -7.04
N ARG A 195 16.99 -9.78 -8.22
CA ARG A 195 18.25 -9.91 -8.96
C ARG A 195 19.06 -8.63 -8.80
N ASP A 196 20.36 -8.74 -8.51
CA ASP A 196 21.23 -7.57 -8.51
C ASP A 196 21.28 -6.95 -9.90
N ALA A 197 21.00 -5.65 -9.99
CA ALA A 197 21.15 -4.90 -11.22
C ALA A 197 22.61 -5.00 -11.69
N ARG A 198 22.82 -5.35 -12.94
CA ARG A 198 24.15 -5.27 -13.57
C ARG A 198 24.64 -3.84 -13.36
N SER A 199 25.78 -3.67 -12.71
CA SER A 199 26.44 -2.36 -12.66
C SER A 199 26.70 -1.95 -14.12
N ALA A 200 25.86 -1.07 -14.66
CA ALA A 200 26.13 -0.41 -15.90
C ALA A 200 27.37 0.48 -15.67
N SER A 201 28.55 -0.07 -15.95
CA SER A 201 29.74 0.73 -16.14
C SER A 201 29.56 1.45 -17.48
N ASP A 202 28.84 2.58 -17.48
CA ASP A 202 29.20 3.70 -18.35
C ASP A 202 28.50 4.98 -17.85
N GLY A 203 29.29 6.02 -17.73
CA GLY A 203 29.05 7.29 -17.13
C GLY A 203 27.76 7.99 -17.52
N SER A 204 26.96 8.31 -16.53
CA SER A 204 26.34 9.62 -16.42
C SER A 204 25.91 9.86 -14.97
N SER A 205 26.37 10.97 -14.44
CA SER A 205 26.09 11.51 -13.11
C SER A 205 24.62 11.89 -12.97
N GLY A 206 23.86 11.13 -12.21
CA GLY A 206 22.53 11.49 -11.73
C GLY A 206 22.44 11.13 -10.25
N GLN A 207 22.49 12.12 -9.38
CA GLN A 207 22.36 12.00 -7.94
C GLN A 207 20.89 11.74 -7.57
N GLY A 208 20.50 10.45 -7.52
CA GLY A 208 19.28 10.03 -6.81
C GLY A 208 19.69 9.55 -5.41
N LEU A 209 18.96 9.95 -4.38
CA LEU A 209 19.09 9.44 -3.02
C LEU A 209 18.99 7.90 -3.05
N ARG A 210 20.13 7.26 -3.00
CA ARG A 210 20.21 5.81 -2.79
C ARG A 210 20.15 5.56 -1.29
N ASP A 211 19.28 4.63 -0.90
CA ASP A 211 19.31 4.04 0.43
C ASP A 211 20.74 3.62 0.75
N SER A 212 21.36 4.31 1.72
CA SER A 212 22.78 4.18 2.05
C SER A 212 23.14 2.83 2.70
N ALA A 213 22.19 1.89 2.82
CA ALA A 213 22.39 0.58 3.44
C ALA A 213 22.85 -0.51 2.44
N GLU A 214 22.74 -0.29 1.13
CA GLU A 214 23.01 -1.34 0.13
C GLU A 214 24.34 -1.19 -0.64
N ALA A 215 25.16 -0.20 -0.32
CA ALA A 215 26.46 -0.01 -0.97
C ALA A 215 27.46 -1.06 -0.48
N GLY A 216 27.58 -2.16 -1.20
CA GLY A 216 28.57 -3.20 -0.95
C GLY A 216 28.05 -4.63 -0.95
N SER A 217 27.08 -4.97 -1.83
CA SER A 217 26.68 -6.36 -2.01
C SER A 217 27.85 -7.19 -2.55
N GLN A 218 28.15 -8.30 -1.89
CA GLN A 218 29.20 -9.25 -2.33
C GLN A 218 28.70 -10.23 -3.41
N HIS A 219 27.46 -10.01 -3.93
CA HIS A 219 26.87 -10.88 -4.93
C HIS A 219 27.34 -10.52 -6.34
N ASP A 220 27.53 -11.54 -7.18
CA ASP A 220 27.87 -11.34 -8.57
C ASP A 220 26.70 -10.67 -9.32
N ALA A 221 27.01 -9.73 -10.22
CA ALA A 221 26.00 -9.02 -10.99
C ALA A 221 25.10 -10.00 -11.75
N GLY A 222 23.80 -9.97 -11.44
CA GLY A 222 22.79 -10.87 -11.98
C GLY A 222 22.45 -12.09 -11.13
N GLU A 223 23.07 -12.26 -9.95
CA GLU A 223 22.70 -13.29 -8.99
C GLU A 223 21.38 -12.94 -8.30
N ILE A 224 20.57 -13.97 -8.03
CA ILE A 224 19.34 -13.83 -7.24
C ILE A 224 19.71 -14.01 -5.78
N TYR A 225 19.22 -13.11 -4.93
CA TYR A 225 19.39 -13.21 -3.49
C TYR A 225 18.08 -12.95 -2.74
N GLY A 226 17.99 -13.48 -1.54
CA GLY A 226 16.78 -13.53 -0.73
C GLY A 226 16.75 -12.51 0.40
N ARG A 227 15.53 -12.25 0.82
CA ARG A 227 15.16 -11.50 2.02
C ARG A 227 14.06 -12.23 2.76
N ALA A 228 14.23 -12.41 4.07
CA ALA A 228 13.14 -12.78 4.96
C ALA A 228 12.51 -11.51 5.56
N GLU A 229 11.19 -11.50 5.68
CA GLU A 229 10.42 -10.38 6.23
C GLU A 229 9.32 -10.89 7.15
N LEU A 230 9.19 -10.32 8.34
CA LEU A 230 7.99 -10.43 9.17
C LEU A 230 7.13 -9.20 8.93
N TYR A 231 6.00 -9.42 8.28
CA TYR A 231 5.03 -8.39 7.96
C TYR A 231 3.98 -8.31 9.06
N THR A 232 3.80 -7.13 9.65
CA THR A 232 2.80 -6.90 10.69
C THR A 232 1.47 -6.55 10.04
N CYS A 233 0.49 -7.47 10.12
CA CYS A 233 -0.83 -7.27 9.52
C CYS A 233 -1.65 -6.21 10.24
N ILE A 234 -1.60 -6.17 11.58
CA ILE A 234 -2.38 -5.23 12.40
C ILE A 234 -1.44 -4.26 13.09
N PRO A 235 -1.45 -2.95 12.77
CA PRO A 235 -0.53 -1.95 13.32
C PRO A 235 -0.80 -1.62 14.80
N ARG A 236 -1.95 -2.00 15.33
CA ARG A 236 -2.41 -1.75 16.71
C ARG A 236 -1.36 -2.05 17.77
N SER A 237 -0.55 -3.11 17.58
CA SER A 237 0.51 -3.48 18.53
C SER A 237 1.60 -2.42 18.66
N VAL A 238 1.78 -1.60 17.62
CA VAL A 238 2.78 -0.51 17.56
C VAL A 238 2.17 0.82 17.94
N THR A 239 1.02 1.14 17.37
CA THR A 239 0.37 2.45 17.52
C THR A 239 -0.22 2.65 18.89
N ARG A 240 -0.77 1.59 19.52
CA ARG A 240 -1.36 1.66 20.86
C ARG A 240 -0.39 2.20 21.90
N GLY A 241 0.82 1.65 21.96
CA GLY A 241 1.83 2.11 22.90
C GLY A 241 2.23 3.57 22.67
N LEU A 242 2.34 3.98 21.40
CA LEU A 242 2.61 5.38 21.07
C LEU A 242 1.52 6.32 21.60
N PHE A 243 0.26 6.00 21.37
CA PHE A 243 -0.86 6.85 21.79
C PHE A 243 -1.08 6.84 23.31
N GLU A 244 -0.81 5.72 24.00
CA GLU A 244 -0.88 5.62 25.47
C GLU A 244 0.26 6.40 26.15
N ASP A 245 1.44 6.50 25.53
CA ASP A 245 2.60 7.21 26.09
C ASP A 245 2.52 8.73 25.93
N LEU A 246 1.76 9.24 24.95
CA LEU A 246 1.62 10.68 24.70
C LEU A 246 0.71 11.34 25.73
N TYR A 247 1.01 12.60 26.08
CA TYR A 247 0.09 13.41 26.90
C TYR A 247 -1.29 13.54 26.26
N ALA A 248 -1.34 13.82 24.98
CA ALA A 248 -2.54 13.82 24.16
C ALA A 248 -2.19 13.63 22.67
N SER A 249 -3.11 13.07 21.90
CA SER A 249 -3.01 12.97 20.46
C SER A 249 -4.26 13.50 19.78
N VAL A 250 -4.09 14.18 18.64
CA VAL A 250 -5.15 14.63 17.77
C VAL A 250 -4.93 14.03 16.39
N LEU A 251 -5.85 13.19 15.95
CA LEU A 251 -5.83 12.59 14.62
C LEU A 251 -6.84 13.30 13.73
N MET A 252 -6.42 13.83 12.60
CA MET A 252 -7.33 14.54 11.70
C MET A 252 -7.10 14.14 10.25
N SER A 253 -8.17 13.98 9.51
CA SER A 253 -8.20 13.76 8.07
C SER A 253 -9.63 13.93 7.54
N ALA A 254 -9.76 14.22 6.26
CA ALA A 254 -11.04 14.25 5.57
C ALA A 254 -11.70 12.85 5.47
N THR A 255 -10.93 11.77 5.66
CA THR A 255 -11.37 10.39 5.40
C THR A 255 -11.23 9.44 6.58
N LEU A 256 -11.12 9.92 7.82
CA LEU A 256 -10.98 9.05 9.01
C LEU A 256 -12.20 8.17 9.28
N ARG A 257 -13.40 8.62 8.89
CA ARG A 257 -14.61 7.81 9.08
C ARG A 257 -14.61 6.56 8.20
N PRO A 258 -15.13 5.43 8.71
CA PRO A 258 -15.80 5.23 10.00
C PRO A 258 -14.81 5.21 11.17
N PHE A 259 -15.17 5.86 12.29
CA PHE A 259 -14.27 6.02 13.43
C PHE A 259 -14.01 4.70 14.17
N ASP A 260 -15.02 3.82 14.29
CA ASP A 260 -14.91 2.50 14.88
C ASP A 260 -13.75 1.69 14.25
N VAL A 261 -13.62 1.71 12.93
CA VAL A 261 -12.51 1.04 12.23
C VAL A 261 -11.17 1.67 12.59
N THR A 262 -11.09 3.01 12.65
CA THR A 262 -9.85 3.71 13.00
C THR A 262 -9.44 3.43 14.44
N GLU A 263 -10.40 3.42 15.38
CA GLU A 263 -10.20 3.08 16.79
C GLU A 263 -9.64 1.66 16.93
N ASP A 264 -10.27 0.69 16.28
CA ASP A 264 -9.90 -0.72 16.35
C ASP A 264 -8.50 -0.96 15.75
N VAL A 265 -8.26 -0.42 14.55
CA VAL A 265 -7.02 -0.64 13.79
C VAL A 265 -5.81 0.00 14.47
N LEU A 266 -5.97 1.22 15.00
CA LEU A 266 -4.91 1.94 15.67
C LEU A 266 -4.83 1.65 17.18
N GLY A 267 -5.83 0.97 17.76
CA GLY A 267 -5.89 0.63 19.18
C GLY A 267 -6.07 1.86 20.07
N LEU A 268 -6.88 2.83 19.64
CA LEU A 268 -7.18 4.01 20.42
C LEU A 268 -8.09 3.65 21.60
N ALA A 269 -7.81 4.21 22.77
CA ALA A 269 -8.58 3.96 23.98
C ALA A 269 -9.60 5.10 24.20
N ASP A 270 -10.89 4.80 23.98
CA ASP A 270 -12.03 5.71 24.24
C ASP A 270 -11.82 7.14 23.68
N PRO A 271 -11.56 7.31 22.37
CA PRO A 271 -11.27 8.61 21.80
C PRO A 271 -12.55 9.46 21.67
N GLU A 272 -12.42 10.75 21.89
CA GLU A 272 -13.47 11.71 21.53
C GLU A 272 -13.48 11.92 20.02
N THR A 273 -14.63 11.75 19.37
CA THR A 273 -14.77 11.85 17.93
C THR A 273 -15.56 13.09 17.49
N LEU A 274 -15.05 13.79 16.50
CA LEU A 274 -15.70 14.95 15.89
C LEU A 274 -15.78 14.79 14.38
N ALA A 275 -16.94 15.01 13.78
CA ALA A 275 -17.13 15.03 12.36
C ALA A 275 -17.80 16.34 11.92
N TYR A 276 -17.17 16.99 10.97
CA TYR A 276 -17.75 18.15 10.30
C TYR A 276 -18.28 17.69 8.94
N GLY A 277 -19.51 18.08 8.62
CA GLY A 277 -20.08 17.87 7.28
C GLY A 277 -19.35 18.72 6.23
N PRO A 278 -19.65 18.49 4.93
CA PRO A 278 -19.10 19.29 3.86
C PRO A 278 -19.38 20.79 4.10
N GLN A 279 -18.35 21.61 4.12
CA GLN A 279 -18.44 23.05 4.40
C GLN A 279 -18.95 23.84 3.18
N PHE A 280 -18.91 23.21 1.99
CA PHE A 280 -19.23 23.87 0.73
C PHE A 280 -20.66 23.59 0.30
N PRO A 281 -21.36 24.57 -0.36
CA PRO A 281 -22.74 24.40 -0.79
C PRO A 281 -22.94 23.17 -1.67
N ALA A 282 -23.96 22.35 -1.39
CA ALA A 282 -24.24 21.11 -2.12
C ALA A 282 -24.53 21.36 -3.62
N GLU A 283 -25.09 22.51 -3.96
CA GLU A 283 -25.32 22.91 -5.33
C GLU A 283 -24.05 23.16 -6.15
N ARG A 284 -22.89 23.37 -5.49
CA ARG A 284 -21.60 23.56 -6.16
C ARG A 284 -20.99 22.27 -6.67
N ARG A 285 -21.49 21.13 -6.23
CA ARG A 285 -21.02 19.82 -6.66
C ARG A 285 -22.17 18.92 -7.12
N ARG A 286 -21.85 17.98 -7.99
CA ARG A 286 -22.77 16.94 -8.42
C ARG A 286 -22.01 15.63 -8.53
N THR A 287 -22.51 14.60 -7.84
CA THR A 287 -21.90 13.26 -7.89
C THR A 287 -22.79 12.33 -8.70
N TYR A 288 -22.26 11.78 -9.77
CA TYR A 288 -22.94 10.80 -10.62
C TYR A 288 -22.35 9.41 -10.38
N ALA A 289 -23.18 8.44 -9.99
CA ALA A 289 -22.87 7.03 -10.01
C ALA A 289 -23.39 6.44 -11.32
N VAL A 290 -22.48 6.03 -12.20
CA VAL A 290 -22.83 5.64 -13.56
C VAL A 290 -22.97 4.13 -13.64
N GLU A 291 -24.08 3.66 -14.20
CA GLU A 291 -24.42 2.24 -14.38
C GLU A 291 -23.56 1.59 -15.51
N THR A 292 -22.25 1.82 -15.49
CA THR A 292 -21.32 1.10 -16.36
C THR A 292 -21.08 -0.30 -15.81
N PRO A 293 -20.82 -1.31 -16.67
CA PRO A 293 -20.49 -2.65 -16.19
C PRO A 293 -19.31 -2.63 -15.23
N ALA A 294 -19.36 -3.45 -14.17
CA ALA A 294 -18.30 -3.54 -13.17
C ALA A 294 -16.96 -3.92 -13.80
N LEU A 295 -15.94 -3.11 -13.53
CA LEU A 295 -14.59 -3.25 -14.08
C LEU A 295 -13.76 -4.24 -13.25
N PHE A 296 -14.22 -5.51 -13.19
CA PHE A 296 -13.43 -6.58 -12.59
C PHE A 296 -12.20 -6.94 -13.44
N ALA A 297 -11.15 -7.42 -12.79
CA ALA A 297 -9.94 -7.86 -13.47
C ALA A 297 -10.22 -8.88 -14.61
N SER A 298 -11.16 -9.80 -14.40
CA SER A 298 -11.58 -10.80 -15.39
C SER A 298 -12.37 -10.23 -16.57
N ARG A 299 -12.87 -8.99 -16.48
CA ARG A 299 -13.68 -8.33 -17.52
C ARG A 299 -12.99 -7.13 -18.16
N ARG A 300 -11.79 -6.79 -17.73
CA ARG A 300 -11.03 -5.63 -18.25
C ARG A 300 -10.74 -5.72 -19.75
N ASP A 301 -10.61 -6.94 -20.27
CA ASP A 301 -10.34 -7.19 -21.69
C ASP A 301 -11.61 -7.40 -22.53
N ASP A 302 -12.81 -7.32 -21.92
CA ASP A 302 -14.09 -7.39 -22.62
C ASP A 302 -14.30 -6.12 -23.47
N PRO A 303 -14.42 -6.24 -24.81
CA PRO A 303 -14.55 -5.08 -25.69
C PRO A 303 -15.81 -4.23 -25.42
N GLU A 304 -16.90 -4.84 -24.97
CA GLU A 304 -18.16 -4.14 -24.67
C GLU A 304 -18.01 -3.30 -23.40
N VAL A 305 -17.33 -3.83 -22.38
CA VAL A 305 -17.00 -3.09 -21.15
C VAL A 305 -16.09 -1.90 -21.48
N GLN A 306 -15.03 -2.15 -22.24
CA GLN A 306 -14.09 -1.10 -22.65
C GLN A 306 -14.76 0.01 -23.45
N GLU A 307 -15.64 -0.34 -24.40
CA GLU A 307 -16.35 0.64 -25.22
C GLU A 307 -17.32 1.48 -24.39
N THR A 308 -18.03 0.85 -23.46
CA THR A 308 -18.97 1.57 -22.57
C THR A 308 -18.22 2.57 -21.68
N VAL A 309 -17.11 2.16 -21.06
CA VAL A 309 -16.30 3.03 -20.21
C VAL A 309 -15.64 4.14 -21.05
N ALA A 310 -15.08 3.82 -22.22
CA ALA A 310 -14.47 4.80 -23.12
C ALA A 310 -15.47 5.85 -23.58
N THR A 311 -16.70 5.44 -23.92
CA THR A 311 -17.78 6.36 -24.30
C THR A 311 -18.14 7.30 -23.13
N ALA A 312 -18.29 6.77 -21.92
CA ALA A 312 -18.61 7.56 -20.73
C ALA A 312 -17.47 8.56 -20.39
N LEU A 313 -16.22 8.14 -20.51
CA LEU A 313 -15.04 9.03 -20.33
C LEU A 313 -15.00 10.13 -21.40
N SER A 314 -15.24 9.79 -22.66
CA SER A 314 -15.30 10.75 -23.76
C SER A 314 -16.42 11.79 -23.55
N ASP A 315 -17.59 11.33 -23.11
CA ASP A 315 -18.71 12.21 -22.75
C ASP A 315 -18.35 13.09 -21.53
N ALA A 316 -17.67 12.54 -20.51
CA ALA A 316 -17.21 13.30 -19.36
C ALA A 316 -16.26 14.41 -19.77
N ALA A 317 -15.23 14.10 -20.55
CA ALA A 317 -14.28 15.09 -21.05
C ALA A 317 -14.96 16.17 -21.91
N ARG A 318 -15.79 15.77 -22.88
CA ARG A 318 -16.43 16.66 -23.84
C ARG A 318 -17.45 17.61 -23.22
N PHE A 319 -18.17 17.18 -22.18
CA PHE A 319 -19.22 17.96 -21.54
C PHE A 319 -18.78 18.63 -20.24
N THR A 320 -17.51 18.52 -19.87
CA THR A 320 -16.88 19.31 -18.82
C THR A 320 -16.51 20.68 -19.39
N SER A 321 -16.79 21.73 -18.63
CA SER A 321 -16.28 23.07 -18.92
C SER A 321 -14.99 23.30 -18.13
N GLY A 322 -13.86 22.87 -18.67
CA GLY A 322 -12.54 22.90 -18.02
C GLY A 322 -11.89 21.51 -17.96
N ASN A 323 -10.83 21.38 -17.19
CA ASN A 323 -10.02 20.18 -17.12
C ASN A 323 -10.71 19.01 -16.39
N THR A 324 -10.38 17.79 -16.80
CA THR A 324 -10.90 16.53 -16.27
C THR A 324 -9.78 15.68 -15.71
N LEU A 325 -9.91 15.25 -14.43
CA LEU A 325 -9.02 14.28 -13.80
C LEU A 325 -9.67 12.89 -13.90
N ALA A 326 -9.01 11.94 -14.54
CA ALA A 326 -9.48 10.56 -14.66
C ALA A 326 -8.55 9.63 -13.88
N PHE A 327 -9.06 9.07 -12.78
CA PHE A 327 -8.38 8.14 -11.90
C PHE A 327 -8.74 6.70 -12.20
N PHE A 328 -7.73 5.85 -12.31
CA PHE A 328 -7.86 4.43 -12.64
C PHE A 328 -7.32 3.54 -11.52
N PRO A 329 -7.71 2.25 -11.47
CA PRO A 329 -7.18 1.29 -10.48
C PRO A 329 -5.69 1.02 -10.64
N SER A 330 -5.08 1.28 -11.79
CA SER A 330 -3.66 1.09 -12.05
C SER A 330 -3.17 1.99 -13.18
N TYR A 331 -1.86 2.17 -13.29
CA TYR A 331 -1.22 2.86 -14.42
C TYR A 331 -1.52 2.19 -15.76
N GLY A 332 -1.51 0.85 -15.82
CA GLY A 332 -1.83 0.12 -17.05
C GLY A 332 -3.26 0.31 -17.54
N GLU A 333 -4.23 0.52 -16.62
CA GLU A 333 -5.58 0.88 -17.02
C GLU A 333 -5.66 2.36 -17.48
N ALA A 334 -4.92 3.26 -16.84
CA ALA A 334 -4.82 4.65 -17.28
C ALA A 334 -4.25 4.75 -18.71
N GLU A 335 -3.14 4.07 -18.99
CA GLU A 335 -2.51 3.98 -20.31
C GLU A 335 -3.47 3.40 -21.36
N ARG A 336 -4.17 2.30 -21.04
CA ARG A 336 -5.15 1.64 -21.91
C ARG A 336 -6.22 2.60 -22.42
N TYR A 337 -6.80 3.41 -21.52
CA TYR A 337 -7.86 4.35 -21.90
C TYR A 337 -7.31 5.63 -22.49
N HIS A 338 -6.11 6.07 -22.11
CA HIS A 338 -5.41 7.15 -22.78
C HIS A 338 -5.18 6.85 -24.26
N ASP A 339 -4.67 5.67 -24.60
CA ASP A 339 -4.40 5.27 -25.98
C ASP A 339 -5.68 5.05 -26.81
N ARG A 340 -6.78 4.70 -26.14
CA ARG A 340 -8.07 4.44 -26.79
C ARG A 340 -8.86 5.71 -27.08
N LEU A 341 -8.69 6.75 -26.28
CA LEU A 341 -9.50 7.95 -26.36
C LEU A 341 -8.82 9.04 -27.21
N SER A 342 -9.54 9.52 -28.21
CA SER A 342 -9.16 10.71 -28.97
C SER A 342 -9.79 11.95 -28.32
N VAL A 343 -9.32 12.33 -27.16
CA VAL A 343 -9.67 13.60 -26.52
C VAL A 343 -8.59 14.65 -26.82
N GLY A 344 -8.93 15.91 -26.77
CA GLY A 344 -8.05 17.01 -27.19
C GLY A 344 -6.64 16.94 -26.60
N ASN A 345 -6.41 17.58 -25.44
CA ASN A 345 -5.13 17.55 -24.74
C ASN A 345 -5.16 16.42 -23.69
N ALA A 346 -4.55 15.28 -24.00
CA ALA A 346 -4.46 14.12 -23.11
C ALA A 346 -3.08 14.06 -22.44
N TYR A 347 -3.09 13.89 -21.13
CA TYR A 347 -1.91 13.77 -20.27
C TYR A 347 -1.92 12.42 -19.61
N LEU A 348 -0.80 11.69 -19.65
CA LEU A 348 -0.66 10.38 -19.02
C LEU A 348 0.39 10.44 -17.90
N ASP A 349 -0.02 10.00 -16.72
CA ASP A 349 0.89 9.76 -15.60
C ASP A 349 1.43 8.33 -15.69
N GLU A 350 2.76 8.22 -15.85
CA GLU A 350 3.48 6.95 -15.94
C GLU A 350 4.40 6.78 -14.72
N PRO A 351 4.77 5.55 -14.36
CA PRO A 351 5.74 5.32 -13.30
C PRO A 351 7.07 6.04 -13.57
N GLY A 352 7.43 7.00 -12.71
CA GLY A 352 8.65 7.80 -12.84
C GLY A 352 8.47 9.16 -13.52
N THR A 353 7.26 9.52 -13.93
CA THR A 353 6.93 10.88 -14.39
C THR A 353 7.08 11.87 -13.23
N ASP A 354 7.65 13.03 -13.49
CA ASP A 354 7.66 14.12 -12.51
C ASP A 354 6.24 14.67 -12.34
N ALA A 355 5.68 14.45 -11.15
CA ALA A 355 4.31 14.83 -10.84
C ALA A 355 4.07 16.35 -10.90
N THR A 356 5.12 17.16 -10.63
CA THR A 356 5.03 18.62 -10.66
C THR A 356 4.96 19.11 -12.09
N ASP A 357 5.87 18.67 -12.94
CA ASP A 357 5.92 19.05 -14.35
C ASP A 357 4.65 18.63 -15.10
N LEU A 358 4.16 17.41 -14.81
CA LEU A 358 2.92 16.91 -15.41
C LEU A 358 1.70 17.73 -14.96
N ARG A 359 1.62 18.05 -13.67
CA ARG A 359 0.56 18.91 -13.14
C ARG A 359 0.60 20.30 -13.80
N GLU A 360 1.76 20.96 -13.86
CA GLU A 360 1.90 22.27 -14.47
C GLU A 360 1.44 22.23 -15.92
N SER A 361 1.89 21.26 -16.71
CA SER A 361 1.47 21.11 -18.10
C SER A 361 -0.03 20.91 -18.26
N PHE A 362 -0.65 20.13 -17.37
CA PHE A 362 -2.10 19.88 -17.38
C PHE A 362 -2.91 21.12 -16.97
N THR A 363 -2.45 21.87 -15.96
CA THR A 363 -3.19 23.04 -15.45
C THR A 363 -3.02 24.28 -16.33
N ASP A 364 -2.01 24.31 -17.20
CA ASP A 364 -1.85 25.36 -18.21
C ASP A 364 -2.87 25.24 -19.36
N ASP A 365 -3.57 24.11 -19.47
CA ASP A 365 -4.63 23.89 -20.43
C ASP A 365 -6.02 24.17 -19.84
N ASP A 366 -6.97 24.55 -20.71
CA ASP A 366 -8.36 24.88 -20.34
C ASP A 366 -9.32 23.68 -20.49
N GLU A 367 -8.98 22.65 -21.26
CA GLU A 367 -9.82 21.47 -21.57
C GLU A 367 -9.01 20.17 -21.64
N GLY A 368 -8.01 20.04 -20.77
CA GLY A 368 -7.15 18.86 -20.69
C GLY A 368 -7.82 17.67 -19.98
N VAL A 369 -7.37 16.47 -20.31
CA VAL A 369 -7.74 15.23 -19.59
C VAL A 369 -6.48 14.57 -19.05
N LEU A 370 -6.37 14.44 -17.74
CA LEU A 370 -5.25 13.75 -17.10
C LEU A 370 -5.65 12.34 -16.68
N PHE A 371 -4.94 11.36 -17.22
CA PHE A 371 -5.09 9.93 -16.91
C PHE A 371 -4.05 9.52 -15.89
N THR A 372 -4.47 9.05 -14.72
CA THR A 372 -3.56 8.69 -13.63
C THR A 372 -4.08 7.50 -12.82
N SER A 373 -3.21 6.88 -12.02
CA SER A 373 -3.59 5.85 -11.07
C SER A 373 -4.00 6.46 -9.72
N LEU A 374 -5.07 5.93 -9.11
CA LEU A 374 -5.44 6.28 -7.72
C LEU A 374 -4.35 5.93 -6.69
N TRP A 375 -3.52 4.95 -7.01
CA TRP A 375 -2.38 4.51 -6.19
C TRP A 375 -1.07 5.19 -6.59
N GLY A 376 -1.12 6.16 -7.53
CA GLY A 376 0.03 6.89 -8.02
C GLY A 376 0.33 8.15 -7.20
N THR A 377 1.47 8.78 -7.52
CA THR A 377 1.96 10.00 -6.86
C THR A 377 1.00 11.20 -6.99
N LEU A 378 0.26 11.29 -8.10
CA LEU A 378 -0.77 12.31 -8.30
C LEU A 378 -2.05 12.03 -7.51
N GLY A 379 -2.26 10.80 -7.05
CA GLY A 379 -3.34 10.44 -6.13
C GLY A 379 -3.18 11.09 -4.76
N GLU A 380 -1.94 11.34 -4.31
CA GLU A 380 -1.60 11.96 -3.03
C GLU A 380 -0.52 13.02 -3.22
N GLY A 381 -0.53 14.07 -2.42
CA GLY A 381 0.56 15.06 -2.38
C GLY A 381 0.52 16.17 -3.44
N VAL A 382 -0.34 16.12 -4.44
CA VAL A 382 -0.50 17.15 -5.47
C VAL A 382 -1.86 17.84 -5.33
N SER A 383 -1.90 19.17 -5.32
CA SER A 383 -3.13 19.96 -5.24
C SER A 383 -3.58 20.43 -6.62
N PHE A 384 -4.89 20.37 -6.85
CA PHE A 384 -5.56 21.02 -8.00
C PHE A 384 -6.53 22.03 -7.41
N ASP A 385 -6.20 23.30 -7.48
CA ASP A 385 -6.92 24.38 -6.81
C ASP A 385 -7.73 25.22 -7.80
N GLY A 386 -8.89 25.72 -7.40
CA GLY A 386 -9.71 26.60 -8.22
C GLY A 386 -10.17 25.95 -9.52
N ASP A 387 -9.69 26.46 -10.62
CA ASP A 387 -10.07 26.05 -11.98
C ASP A 387 -9.16 24.94 -12.56
N ASP A 388 -8.13 24.52 -11.82
CA ASP A 388 -7.20 23.46 -12.26
C ASP A 388 -7.90 22.18 -12.72
N ALA A 389 -9.04 21.84 -12.09
CA ALA A 389 -9.90 20.75 -12.52
C ALA A 389 -11.37 21.01 -12.20
N ARG A 390 -12.25 20.73 -13.16
CA ARG A 390 -13.72 20.89 -13.03
C ARG A 390 -14.47 19.57 -12.91
N THR A 391 -13.92 18.51 -13.44
CA THR A 391 -14.49 17.16 -13.31
C THR A 391 -13.47 16.18 -12.79
N VAL A 392 -13.88 15.33 -11.85
CA VAL A 392 -13.12 14.13 -11.47
C VAL A 392 -13.90 12.90 -11.84
N VAL A 393 -13.22 11.94 -12.46
CA VAL A 393 -13.75 10.63 -12.83
C VAL A 393 -12.97 9.55 -12.12
N VAL A 394 -13.64 8.69 -11.37
CA VAL A 394 -13.07 7.47 -10.81
C VAL A 394 -13.57 6.30 -11.64
N VAL A 395 -12.67 5.63 -12.34
CA VAL A 395 -12.98 4.52 -13.24
C VAL A 395 -12.76 3.21 -12.51
N GLY A 396 -13.83 2.42 -12.40
CA GLY A 396 -13.80 1.19 -11.61
C GLY A 396 -13.75 1.44 -10.11
N VAL A 397 -13.64 0.37 -9.34
CA VAL A 397 -13.44 0.44 -7.88
C VAL A 397 -11.97 0.17 -7.58
N PRO A 398 -11.26 1.10 -6.90
CA PRO A 398 -9.82 0.99 -6.69
C PRO A 398 -9.50 0.10 -5.49
N TYR A 399 -9.82 -1.20 -5.59
CA TYR A 399 -9.41 -2.14 -4.56
C TYR A 399 -7.88 -2.17 -4.45
N PRO A 400 -7.33 -2.35 -3.25
CA PRO A 400 -5.92 -2.65 -3.09
C PRO A 400 -5.58 -3.94 -3.84
N HIS A 401 -4.30 -4.16 -4.09
CA HIS A 401 -3.86 -5.40 -4.72
C HIS A 401 -4.18 -6.57 -3.76
N LEU A 402 -5.01 -7.50 -4.24
CA LEU A 402 -5.43 -8.68 -3.46
C LEU A 402 -4.37 -9.77 -3.64
N ASP A 403 -3.24 -9.61 -3.00
CA ASP A 403 -2.14 -10.57 -2.94
C ASP A 403 -2.16 -11.35 -1.60
N ASP A 404 -1.25 -12.29 -1.45
CA ASP A 404 -1.12 -13.11 -0.23
C ASP A 404 -0.95 -12.25 1.04
N ARG A 405 -0.29 -11.08 0.95
CA ARG A 405 -0.17 -10.15 2.08
C ARG A 405 -1.53 -9.57 2.46
N MET A 406 -2.33 -9.18 1.48
CA MET A 406 -3.66 -8.63 1.72
C MET A 406 -4.60 -9.71 2.28
N GLU A 407 -4.48 -10.94 1.80
CA GLU A 407 -5.23 -12.09 2.37
C GLU A 407 -4.83 -12.33 3.84
N ALA A 408 -3.55 -12.26 4.16
CA ALA A 408 -3.07 -12.38 5.55
C ALA A 408 -3.58 -11.23 6.43
N VAL A 409 -3.64 -9.99 5.92
CA VAL A 409 -4.22 -8.83 6.62
C VAL A 409 -5.70 -9.06 6.88
N GLN A 410 -6.46 -9.52 5.88
CA GLN A 410 -7.88 -9.86 6.04
C GLN A 410 -8.07 -10.93 7.12
N ALA A 411 -7.33 -12.04 7.03
CA ALA A 411 -7.40 -13.11 8.02
C ALA A 411 -7.04 -12.63 9.44
N ALA A 412 -6.07 -11.74 9.57
CA ALA A 412 -5.69 -11.16 10.85
C ALA A 412 -6.80 -10.26 11.44
N TYR A 413 -7.45 -9.44 10.60
CA TYR A 413 -8.58 -8.62 11.03
C TYR A 413 -9.81 -9.45 11.37
N ASP A 414 -10.11 -10.52 10.61
CA ASP A 414 -11.18 -11.46 10.95
C ASP A 414 -10.93 -12.12 12.31
N ALA A 415 -9.69 -12.55 12.57
CA ALA A 415 -9.33 -13.15 13.84
C ALA A 415 -9.37 -12.17 15.02
N ALA A 416 -9.11 -10.89 14.78
CA ALA A 416 -9.08 -9.85 15.82
C ALA A 416 -10.45 -9.21 16.09
N PHE A 417 -11.28 -9.05 15.06
CA PHE A 417 -12.50 -8.24 15.09
C PHE A 417 -13.76 -8.96 14.58
N GLY A 418 -13.66 -10.21 14.07
CA GLY A 418 -14.76 -10.98 13.48
C GLY A 418 -15.62 -11.79 14.46
N GLY A 419 -15.38 -11.72 15.78
CA GLY A 419 -16.13 -12.51 16.78
C GLY A 419 -17.51 -11.94 17.11
N ASP A 420 -18.45 -12.81 17.55
CA ASP A 420 -19.80 -12.43 18.00
C ASP A 420 -19.83 -11.43 19.19
N ASP A 421 -18.70 -11.28 19.89
CA ASP A 421 -18.50 -10.39 21.04
C ASP A 421 -17.62 -9.16 20.73
N ALA A 422 -17.38 -8.83 19.44
CA ALA A 422 -16.56 -7.68 19.09
C ALA A 422 -17.16 -6.38 19.64
N PRO A 423 -16.41 -5.56 20.40
CA PRO A 423 -16.88 -4.27 20.88
C PRO A 423 -17.13 -3.36 19.67
N GLY A 424 -18.37 -3.01 19.46
CA GLY A 424 -18.79 -2.27 18.27
C GLY A 424 -19.53 -3.12 17.25
N GLY A 425 -20.14 -4.23 17.70
CA GLY A 425 -20.84 -5.20 16.88
C GLY A 425 -21.38 -4.61 15.60
N ALA A 426 -20.99 -5.14 14.47
CA ALA A 426 -21.38 -4.75 13.10
C ALA A 426 -22.92 -4.83 12.92
N ARG A 427 -23.64 -3.94 13.59
CA ARG A 427 -25.08 -3.68 13.44
C ARG A 427 -25.34 -2.47 12.55
N GLY A 428 -24.54 -2.28 11.54
CA GLY A 428 -24.68 -1.16 10.62
C GLY A 428 -24.30 -1.52 9.20
N GLY A 429 -25.17 -2.22 8.50
CA GLY A 429 -25.32 -2.04 7.07
C GLY A 429 -24.55 -2.92 6.11
N SER A 430 -23.65 -3.82 6.52
CA SER A 430 -23.17 -4.86 5.61
C SER A 430 -24.18 -6.02 5.62
N THR A 431 -24.90 -6.19 4.52
CA THR A 431 -25.89 -7.27 4.33
C THR A 431 -25.28 -8.51 3.68
N GLY A 432 -23.93 -8.61 3.65
CA GLY A 432 -23.18 -9.74 3.13
C GLY A 432 -22.48 -10.51 4.26
N ASP A 433 -22.20 -11.78 3.99
CA ASP A 433 -21.48 -12.73 4.86
C ASP A 433 -19.96 -12.41 4.92
N GLU A 434 -19.54 -11.18 4.60
CA GLU A 434 -18.16 -10.73 4.60
C GLU A 434 -17.71 -10.34 6.00
N GLY A 435 -16.61 -10.97 6.43
CA GLY A 435 -16.00 -10.77 7.72
C GLY A 435 -15.42 -9.36 7.93
N ALA A 436 -15.00 -9.07 9.15
CA ALA A 436 -14.29 -7.84 9.50
C ALA A 436 -13.04 -7.63 8.62
N GLY A 437 -12.40 -8.73 8.19
CA GLY A 437 -11.23 -8.71 7.33
C GLY A 437 -11.42 -7.94 6.04
N TRP A 438 -12.45 -8.27 5.27
CA TRP A 438 -12.76 -7.55 4.03
C TRP A 438 -13.07 -6.08 4.29
N ARG A 439 -13.96 -5.80 5.25
CA ARG A 439 -14.35 -4.44 5.60
C ARG A 439 -13.14 -3.57 5.95
N TYR A 440 -12.24 -4.06 6.80
CA TYR A 440 -11.11 -3.27 7.34
C TYR A 440 -9.94 -3.18 6.36
N ALA A 441 -9.62 -4.29 5.68
CA ALA A 441 -8.47 -4.35 4.79
C ALA A 441 -8.75 -3.86 3.37
N VAL A 442 -9.99 -3.99 2.88
CA VAL A 442 -10.32 -3.75 1.46
C VAL A 442 -11.36 -2.65 1.29
N GLU A 443 -12.55 -2.82 1.87
CA GLU A 443 -13.68 -1.92 1.60
C GLU A 443 -13.41 -0.48 2.08
N ILE A 444 -13.03 -0.30 3.35
CA ILE A 444 -12.79 1.03 3.92
C ILE A 444 -11.61 1.75 3.26
N PRO A 445 -10.44 1.14 3.05
CA PRO A 445 -9.34 1.76 2.30
C PRO A 445 -9.75 2.18 0.88
N THR A 446 -10.51 1.34 0.17
CA THR A 446 -11.05 1.64 -1.16
C THR A 446 -11.93 2.89 -1.16
N VAL A 447 -12.88 2.96 -0.22
CA VAL A 447 -13.78 4.12 -0.08
C VAL A 447 -12.99 5.38 0.31
N ARG A 448 -12.01 5.28 1.21
CA ARG A 448 -11.11 6.39 1.57
C ARG A 448 -10.38 6.95 0.34
N LYS A 449 -9.77 6.09 -0.48
CA LYS A 449 -9.10 6.50 -1.72
C LYS A 449 -10.06 7.14 -2.73
N THR A 450 -11.24 6.55 -2.92
CA THR A 450 -12.27 7.14 -3.78
C THR A 450 -12.69 8.53 -3.30
N ARG A 451 -12.94 8.71 -2.00
CA ARG A 451 -13.30 10.00 -1.41
C ARG A 451 -12.19 11.05 -1.54
N GLN A 452 -10.93 10.65 -1.40
CA GLN A 452 -9.79 11.53 -1.66
C GLN A 452 -9.78 12.04 -3.10
N ALA A 453 -9.99 11.16 -4.09
CA ALA A 453 -10.11 11.56 -5.49
C ALA A 453 -11.28 12.53 -5.70
N LEU A 454 -12.47 12.20 -5.18
CA LEU A 454 -13.66 13.06 -5.28
C LEU A 454 -13.45 14.45 -4.63
N GLY A 455 -12.58 14.56 -3.64
CA GLY A 455 -12.23 15.81 -2.98
C GLY A 455 -11.36 16.76 -3.81
N ARG A 456 -10.90 16.35 -5.01
CA ARG A 456 -9.96 17.17 -5.81
C ARG A 456 -10.59 18.34 -6.56
N VAL A 457 -11.90 18.35 -6.78
CA VAL A 457 -12.58 19.35 -7.65
C VAL A 457 -13.36 20.44 -6.94
N VAL A 458 -13.58 20.37 -5.63
CA VAL A 458 -14.24 21.44 -4.87
C VAL A 458 -13.50 21.62 -3.56
N ARG A 459 -12.67 22.65 -3.48
CA ARG A 459 -11.76 22.93 -2.36
C ARG A 459 -12.03 24.25 -1.67
N SER A 460 -12.81 25.12 -2.30
CA SER A 460 -13.25 26.40 -1.75
C SER A 460 -14.78 26.58 -1.90
N PRO A 461 -15.40 27.52 -1.17
CA PRO A 461 -16.83 27.83 -1.34
C PRO A 461 -17.19 28.36 -2.74
N GLU A 462 -16.22 28.89 -3.46
CA GLU A 462 -16.40 29.45 -4.81
C GLU A 462 -16.27 28.39 -5.89
N ASP A 463 -15.56 27.29 -5.61
CA ASP A 463 -15.35 26.22 -6.58
C ASP A 463 -16.65 25.48 -6.89
N PHE A 464 -16.70 24.92 -8.08
CA PHE A 464 -17.75 24.00 -8.47
C PHE A 464 -17.18 22.89 -9.36
N GLY A 465 -17.77 21.70 -9.31
CA GLY A 465 -17.28 20.60 -10.13
C GLY A 465 -18.17 19.38 -10.10
N ALA A 466 -18.03 18.54 -11.13
CA ALA A 466 -18.69 17.25 -11.22
C ALA A 466 -17.78 16.13 -10.72
N ARG A 467 -18.38 15.14 -10.08
CA ARG A 467 -17.76 13.93 -9.56
C ARG A 467 -18.43 12.75 -10.24
N ILE A 468 -17.66 11.89 -10.87
CA ILE A 468 -18.19 10.77 -11.66
C ILE A 468 -17.57 9.47 -11.17
N LEU A 469 -18.41 8.52 -10.83
CA LEU A 469 -18.04 7.17 -10.41
C LEU A 469 -18.48 6.22 -11.53
N LEU A 470 -17.53 5.76 -12.35
CA LEU A 470 -17.79 4.89 -13.50
C LEU A 470 -17.68 3.42 -13.12
N ASP A 471 -18.67 2.91 -12.39
CA ASP A 471 -18.82 1.49 -12.07
C ASP A 471 -20.18 1.27 -11.39
N GLU A 472 -20.91 0.25 -11.79
CA GLU A 472 -22.21 -0.08 -11.20
C GLU A 472 -22.14 -0.43 -9.71
N ARG A 473 -20.97 -0.81 -9.16
CA ARG A 473 -20.75 -1.07 -7.73
C ARG A 473 -20.95 0.16 -6.83
N TYR A 474 -20.99 1.36 -7.40
CA TYR A 474 -21.32 2.61 -6.70
C TYR A 474 -22.83 2.96 -6.74
N THR A 475 -23.64 2.23 -7.50
CA THR A 475 -25.06 2.53 -7.70
C THR A 475 -25.95 1.81 -6.68
N GLU A 476 -27.19 2.29 -6.50
CA GLU A 476 -28.19 1.59 -5.68
C GLU A 476 -28.51 0.19 -6.23
N ARG A 477 -28.50 0.06 -7.55
CA ARG A 477 -28.70 -1.22 -8.22
C ARG A 477 -27.55 -2.18 -7.90
N GLY A 478 -26.31 -1.71 -7.98
CA GLY A 478 -25.12 -2.51 -7.64
C GLY A 478 -25.12 -2.95 -6.18
N GLU A 479 -25.59 -2.10 -5.25
CA GLU A 479 -25.72 -2.45 -3.84
C GLU A 479 -26.68 -3.65 -3.61
N VAL A 480 -27.70 -3.81 -4.45
CA VAL A 480 -28.64 -4.92 -4.38
C VAL A 480 -28.14 -6.17 -5.12
N GLU A 481 -27.59 -6.00 -6.33
CA GLU A 481 -27.24 -7.10 -7.23
C GLU A 481 -25.85 -7.68 -6.97
N MET A 482 -24.91 -6.86 -6.46
CA MET A 482 -23.49 -7.20 -6.26
C MET A 482 -23.06 -7.17 -4.80
N ARG A 483 -23.94 -7.45 -3.89
CA ARG A 483 -23.81 -7.32 -2.41
C ARG A 483 -22.37 -7.30 -1.87
N ASP A 484 -21.61 -8.33 -2.22
CA ASP A 484 -20.27 -8.59 -1.68
C ASP A 484 -19.18 -7.67 -2.28
N TYR A 485 -19.46 -7.05 -3.42
CA TYR A 485 -18.53 -6.17 -4.13
C TYR A 485 -19.01 -4.73 -4.25
N ALA A 486 -20.20 -4.41 -3.74
CA ALA A 486 -20.74 -3.07 -3.76
C ALA A 486 -20.04 -2.23 -2.68
N VAL A 487 -19.64 -1.01 -3.05
CA VAL A 487 -18.93 -0.10 -2.13
C VAL A 487 -19.74 1.11 -1.70
N ARG A 488 -20.93 1.29 -2.27
CA ARG A 488 -21.81 2.44 -1.96
C ARG A 488 -22.16 2.50 -0.48
N GLY A 489 -22.47 1.36 0.15
CA GLY A 489 -22.86 1.23 1.55
C GLY A 489 -21.82 1.75 2.54
N ALA A 490 -20.55 1.68 2.18
CA ALA A 490 -19.44 2.10 3.03
C ALA A 490 -19.15 3.62 3.00
N PHE A 491 -19.78 4.37 2.07
CA PHE A 491 -19.68 5.82 2.09
C PHE A 491 -20.51 6.42 3.23
N PRO A 492 -20.11 7.57 3.80
CA PRO A 492 -20.92 8.32 4.74
C PRO A 492 -22.32 8.61 4.20
N ALA A 493 -23.34 8.58 5.07
CA ALA A 493 -24.74 8.70 4.66
C ALA A 493 -25.05 9.99 3.88
N GLU A 494 -24.42 11.10 4.27
CA GLU A 494 -24.56 12.38 3.58
C GLU A 494 -23.95 12.36 2.17
N GLU A 495 -22.84 11.67 1.95
CA GLU A 495 -22.21 11.54 0.64
C GLU A 495 -23.03 10.60 -0.26
N ARG A 496 -23.55 9.51 0.30
CA ARG A 496 -24.49 8.62 -0.44
C ARG A 496 -25.75 9.35 -0.91
N ALA A 497 -26.29 10.23 -0.07
CA ALA A 497 -27.47 11.01 -0.42
C ALA A 497 -27.25 12.02 -1.56
N GLU A 498 -25.99 12.38 -1.84
CA GLU A 498 -25.61 13.24 -2.96
C GLU A 498 -25.40 12.47 -4.28
N MET A 499 -25.29 11.14 -4.24
CA MET A 499 -25.05 10.32 -5.42
C MET A 499 -26.34 10.20 -6.25
N VAL A 500 -26.23 10.51 -7.53
CA VAL A 500 -27.32 10.40 -8.52
C VAL A 500 -26.97 9.27 -9.48
N ASP A 501 -27.75 8.21 -9.44
CA ASP A 501 -27.58 7.09 -10.36
C ASP A 501 -27.99 7.51 -11.77
N VAL A 502 -27.15 7.18 -12.75
CA VAL A 502 -27.37 7.59 -14.14
C VAL A 502 -26.90 6.52 -15.12
N ALA A 503 -27.71 6.23 -16.11
CA ALA A 503 -27.32 5.36 -17.22
C ALA A 503 -26.20 6.03 -18.05
N PRO A 504 -25.21 5.27 -18.58
CA PRO A 504 -24.06 5.82 -19.27
C PRO A 504 -24.41 6.84 -20.36
N GLU A 505 -25.39 6.55 -21.19
CA GLU A 505 -25.83 7.41 -22.30
C GLU A 505 -26.50 8.72 -21.85
N LYS A 506 -26.86 8.85 -20.57
CA LYS A 506 -27.49 10.04 -19.97
C LYS A 506 -26.50 10.94 -19.24
N LEU A 507 -25.28 10.46 -18.96
CA LEU A 507 -24.25 11.23 -18.24
C LEU A 507 -24.01 12.60 -18.87
N LYS A 508 -23.84 12.66 -20.18
CA LYS A 508 -23.65 13.89 -20.95
C LYS A 508 -24.71 14.97 -20.71
N PHE A 509 -26.00 14.57 -20.58
CA PHE A 509 -27.06 15.52 -20.30
C PHE A 509 -27.00 16.04 -18.86
N GLY A 510 -26.57 15.19 -17.93
CA GLY A 510 -26.33 15.59 -16.56
C GLY A 510 -25.24 16.64 -16.44
N LEU A 511 -24.09 16.43 -17.09
CA LEU A 511 -22.97 17.35 -17.12
C LEU A 511 -23.31 18.64 -17.84
N LEU A 512 -23.91 18.55 -19.04
CA LEU A 512 -24.36 19.71 -19.80
C LEU A 512 -25.25 20.63 -18.97
N ASN A 513 -26.25 20.07 -18.29
CA ASN A 513 -27.15 20.87 -17.44
C ASN A 513 -26.41 21.47 -16.24
N PHE A 514 -25.55 20.68 -15.59
CA PHE A 514 -24.79 21.14 -14.43
C PHE A 514 -23.91 22.35 -14.75
N TYR A 515 -23.16 22.32 -15.84
CA TYR A 515 -22.26 23.41 -16.23
C TYR A 515 -23.01 24.59 -16.87
N ARG A 516 -24.03 24.33 -17.67
CA ARG A 516 -24.87 25.39 -18.26
C ARG A 516 -25.58 26.21 -17.18
N ASP A 517 -26.14 25.57 -16.17
CA ASP A 517 -26.87 26.25 -15.08
C ASP A 517 -25.95 27.18 -14.26
N ARG A 518 -24.63 27.00 -14.39
CA ARG A 518 -23.59 27.84 -13.75
C ARG A 518 -22.98 28.85 -14.70
N GLY A 519 -23.41 28.85 -15.98
CA GLY A 519 -22.82 29.74 -16.98
C GLY A 519 -21.33 29.47 -17.20
N ALA A 520 -20.91 28.19 -17.07
CA ALA A 520 -19.50 27.83 -17.07
C ALA A 520 -18.90 27.70 -18.48
N TYR A 521 -19.72 27.56 -19.53
CA TYR A 521 -19.23 27.49 -20.90
C TYR A 521 -18.91 28.85 -21.49
N ASP A 522 -17.71 29.03 -22.03
CA ASP A 522 -17.26 30.20 -22.77
C ASP A 522 -17.76 30.19 -24.23
N GLY A 523 -19.06 30.19 -24.43
CA GLY A 523 -19.68 30.14 -25.75
C GLY A 523 -20.87 29.18 -25.79
N ASP A 524 -21.18 28.67 -27.01
CA ASP A 524 -22.24 27.67 -27.15
C ASP A 524 -21.83 26.33 -26.53
N PRO A 525 -22.64 25.76 -25.61
CA PRO A 525 -22.32 24.49 -25.00
C PRO A 525 -22.29 23.35 -26.04
N PRO A 526 -21.51 22.29 -25.80
CA PRO A 526 -21.42 21.16 -26.72
C PRO A 526 -22.80 20.52 -26.96
N THR A 527 -23.05 20.10 -28.19
CA THR A 527 -24.31 19.43 -28.57
C THR A 527 -24.26 17.96 -28.16
N PRO A 528 -25.25 17.42 -27.41
CA PRO A 528 -25.31 16.04 -26.96
C PRO A 528 -25.37 14.99 -28.07
#